data_737c27a9fd0c88c1cea89fcad52e497b
#
_entry.id   737c27a9fd0c88c1cea89fcad52e497b
#
_cell.length_a   1.000
_cell.length_b   1.000
_cell.length_c   1.000
_cell.angle_alpha   90.00
_cell.angle_beta   90.00
_cell.angle_gamma   90.00
#
_symmetry.space_group_name_H-M   'P 1'
#
loop_
_entity.id
_entity.type
_entity.pdbx_description
1 polymer ?
#
loop_
_entity_poly.entity_id
_entity_poly.type
_entity_poly.pdbx_seq_one_letter_code
_entity_poly.pdbx_strand_id
1 'polypeptide(L)'
;RLRVNINGELVDKAVSATVLWTQTNSSSSGDVLSAIPALEGTTLKVPVSGVKGNALVAIRDASGKNVWSFHIWVTEASDLTYINEERGTFKMMDRNLGATSVTPKDQNAYGVWYQWGRKDPFPRPLDIVRSSATTVDNKELTANATTSAEVGTVSYTISNPDIRIFSANDWHNEWRNNGLWGNSDGLTKNVKTVYDPCPEGYCVPDQNCYQGFTFTSKT
;
A
#
# COMPACT_ATOMS: atom_id res chain seq x y z
N ARG A 1 -18.95 2.90 -4.92
CA ARG A 1 -18.69 2.22 -3.64
C ARG A 1 -17.87 0.97 -3.90
N LEU A 2 -16.72 0.88 -3.27
CA LEU A 2 -15.94 -0.35 -3.24
C LEU A 2 -16.47 -1.24 -2.10
N ARG A 3 -16.57 -2.54 -2.36
CA ARG A 3 -16.92 -3.54 -1.34
C ARG A 3 -15.79 -4.54 -1.27
N VAL A 4 -15.31 -4.80 -0.07
CA VAL A 4 -14.25 -5.78 0.21
C VAL A 4 -14.82 -6.82 1.16
N ASN A 5 -14.79 -8.08 0.75
CA ASN A 5 -15.14 -9.18 1.63
C ASN A 5 -13.98 -9.48 2.57
N ILE A 6 -14.28 -9.57 3.86
CA ILE A 6 -13.31 -9.84 4.91
C ILE A 6 -13.42 -11.32 5.27
N ASN A 7 -12.29 -11.99 5.49
CA ASN A 7 -12.33 -13.40 5.91
C ASN A 7 -12.94 -13.55 7.34
N GLY A 8 -13.45 -14.73 7.66
CA GLY A 8 -14.19 -14.96 8.90
C GLY A 8 -13.43 -14.61 10.17
N GLU A 9 -12.12 -14.88 10.24
CA GLU A 9 -11.31 -14.59 11.44
C GLU A 9 -11.16 -13.09 11.72
N LEU A 10 -11.12 -12.26 10.67
CA LEU A 10 -11.07 -10.80 10.81
C LEU A 10 -12.43 -10.24 11.15
N VAL A 11 -13.50 -10.81 10.60
CA VAL A 11 -14.88 -10.39 10.84
C VAL A 11 -15.28 -10.59 12.28
N ASP A 12 -14.94 -11.72 12.88
CA ASP A 12 -15.29 -12.03 14.28
C ASP A 12 -14.70 -11.03 15.29
N LYS A 13 -13.66 -10.31 14.91
CA LYS A 13 -12.99 -9.30 15.73
C LYS A 13 -13.36 -7.87 15.35
N ALA A 14 -13.68 -7.62 14.10
CA ALA A 14 -13.89 -6.28 13.57
C ALA A 14 -15.33 -5.80 13.86
N VAL A 15 -15.46 -4.62 14.49
CA VAL A 15 -16.76 -3.99 14.81
C VAL A 15 -16.92 -2.63 14.15
N SER A 16 -15.87 -2.03 13.63
CA SER A 16 -15.91 -0.70 13.02
C SER A 16 -14.85 -0.54 11.93
N ALA A 17 -15.01 0.51 11.12
CA ALA A 17 -14.03 0.94 10.14
C ALA A 17 -13.59 2.38 10.42
N THR A 18 -12.36 2.72 10.06
CA THR A 18 -11.78 4.06 10.23
C THR A 18 -10.87 4.39 9.07
N VAL A 19 -10.75 5.68 8.76
CA VAL A 19 -9.76 6.20 7.83
C VAL A 19 -8.51 6.57 8.63
N LEU A 20 -7.38 6.02 8.26
CA LEU A 20 -6.09 6.38 8.86
C LEU A 20 -5.50 7.60 8.17
N TRP A 21 -5.53 7.62 6.83
CA TRP A 21 -5.15 8.78 6.03
C TRP A 21 -5.78 8.70 4.63
N THR A 22 -5.89 9.85 3.97
CA THR A 22 -6.15 9.98 2.53
C THR A 22 -5.09 10.87 1.91
N GLN A 23 -4.81 10.67 0.63
CA GLN A 23 -3.84 11.43 -0.13
C GLN A 23 -4.36 11.74 -1.53
N THR A 24 -4.36 13.01 -1.89
CA THR A 24 -4.62 13.49 -3.24
C THR A 24 -3.46 14.36 -3.70
N ASN A 25 -3.36 14.67 -4.98
CA ASN A 25 -2.37 15.63 -5.44
C ASN A 25 -2.74 17.06 -4.98
N SER A 26 -1.76 17.95 -4.93
CA SER A 26 -1.91 19.33 -4.44
C SER A 26 -2.90 20.20 -5.25
N SER A 27 -3.24 19.78 -6.46
CA SER A 27 -4.22 20.48 -7.32
C SER A 27 -5.66 19.96 -7.16
N SER A 28 -5.88 18.91 -6.37
CA SER A 28 -7.21 18.33 -6.18
C SER A 28 -8.04 19.15 -5.19
N SER A 29 -9.25 19.51 -5.59
CA SER A 29 -10.19 20.28 -4.74
C SER A 29 -11.03 19.40 -3.80
N GLY A 30 -10.86 18.09 -3.83
CA GLY A 30 -11.65 17.13 -3.04
C GLY A 30 -10.81 16.02 -2.43
N ASP A 31 -11.46 15.13 -1.71
CA ASP A 31 -10.85 13.95 -1.12
C ASP A 31 -11.15 12.69 -1.95
N VAL A 32 -10.33 11.66 -1.79
CA VAL A 32 -10.52 10.32 -2.39
C VAL A 32 -11.82 9.68 -1.92
N LEU A 33 -12.17 9.89 -0.65
CA LEU A 33 -13.37 9.35 -0.04
C LEU A 33 -14.47 10.42 -0.01
N SER A 34 -15.69 10.02 -0.39
CA SER A 34 -16.87 10.88 -0.33
C SER A 34 -17.62 10.81 1.02
N ALA A 35 -17.33 9.81 1.82
CA ALA A 35 -17.87 9.64 3.18
C ALA A 35 -17.01 8.66 3.99
N ILE A 36 -17.27 8.57 5.29
CA ILE A 36 -16.60 7.63 6.20
C ILE A 36 -16.93 6.19 5.78
N PRO A 37 -15.94 5.30 5.67
CA PRO A 37 -16.17 3.87 5.44
C PRO A 37 -16.98 3.23 6.57
N ALA A 38 -17.81 2.26 6.20
CA ALA A 38 -18.63 1.52 7.16
C ALA A 38 -18.41 0.01 7.03
N LEU A 39 -18.39 -0.67 8.17
CA LEU A 39 -18.42 -2.13 8.23
C LEU A 39 -19.87 -2.59 8.41
N GLU A 40 -20.38 -3.38 7.45
CA GLU A 40 -21.72 -3.94 7.49
C GLU A 40 -21.63 -5.47 7.42
N GLY A 41 -21.77 -6.13 8.54
CA GLY A 41 -21.51 -7.57 8.66
C GLY A 41 -20.08 -7.89 8.19
N THR A 42 -19.97 -8.73 7.16
CA THR A 42 -18.70 -9.16 6.56
C THR A 42 -18.22 -8.27 5.41
N THR A 43 -18.83 -7.11 5.21
CA THR A 43 -18.53 -6.24 4.07
C THR A 43 -18.05 -4.87 4.52
N LEU A 44 -16.86 -4.49 4.13
CA LEU A 44 -16.37 -3.12 4.24
C LEU A 44 -16.87 -2.31 3.05
N LYS A 45 -17.67 -1.29 3.31
CA LYS A 45 -18.13 -0.32 2.30
C LYS A 45 -17.25 0.91 2.35
N VAL A 46 -16.60 1.20 1.23
CA VAL A 46 -15.74 2.37 1.09
C VAL A 46 -16.33 3.29 0.01
N PRO A 47 -16.93 4.43 0.40
CA PRO A 47 -17.49 5.38 -0.56
C PRO A 47 -16.38 6.24 -1.15
N VAL A 48 -16.08 6.04 -2.44
CA VAL A 48 -15.09 6.83 -3.18
C VAL A 48 -15.75 8.00 -3.91
N SER A 49 -15.05 9.14 -4.02
CA SER A 49 -15.56 10.35 -4.65
C SER A 49 -15.36 10.39 -6.17
N GLY A 50 -14.40 9.62 -6.68
CA GLY A 50 -13.90 9.73 -8.05
C GLY A 50 -12.65 10.62 -8.18
N VAL A 51 -12.25 11.32 -7.13
CA VAL A 51 -10.96 12.02 -7.10
C VAL A 51 -9.83 10.98 -7.04
N LYS A 52 -8.85 11.12 -7.95
CA LYS A 52 -7.68 10.23 -7.98
C LYS A 52 -6.81 10.41 -6.76
N GLY A 53 -6.37 9.31 -6.18
CA GLY A 53 -5.53 9.34 -4.99
C GLY A 53 -5.55 8.03 -4.23
N ASN A 54 -5.15 8.09 -2.98
CA ASN A 54 -4.96 6.95 -2.11
C ASN A 54 -5.64 7.16 -0.76
N ALA A 55 -6.10 6.07 -0.14
CA ALA A 55 -6.53 6.07 1.24
C ALA A 55 -6.09 4.79 1.94
N LEU A 56 -5.80 4.87 3.22
CA LEU A 56 -5.61 3.72 4.08
C LEU A 56 -6.79 3.63 5.04
N VAL A 57 -7.54 2.56 4.92
CA VAL A 57 -8.74 2.29 5.73
C VAL A 57 -8.47 1.08 6.60
N ALA A 58 -8.65 1.21 7.90
CA ALA A 58 -8.53 0.12 8.85
C ALA A 58 -9.89 -0.36 9.35
N ILE A 59 -9.97 -1.64 9.71
CA ILE A 59 -11.05 -2.21 10.51
C ILE A 59 -10.53 -2.44 11.92
N ARG A 60 -11.40 -2.17 12.91
CA ARG A 60 -11.04 -2.18 14.34
C ARG A 60 -11.91 -3.12 15.14
N ASP A 61 -11.31 -3.71 16.15
CA ASP A 61 -12.03 -4.46 17.17
C ASP A 61 -12.77 -3.55 18.17
N ALA A 62 -13.46 -4.17 19.12
CA ALA A 62 -14.22 -3.45 20.15
C ALA A 62 -13.36 -2.61 21.10
N SER A 63 -12.05 -2.86 21.18
CA SER A 63 -11.10 -2.07 21.96
C SER A 63 -10.56 -0.86 21.17
N GLY A 64 -10.90 -0.74 19.88
CA GLY A 64 -10.39 0.28 18.98
C GLY A 64 -9.04 -0.05 18.35
N LYS A 65 -8.51 -1.27 18.54
CA LYS A 65 -7.27 -1.73 17.94
C LYS A 65 -7.51 -2.12 16.48
N ASN A 66 -6.59 -1.71 15.58
CA ASN A 66 -6.65 -2.15 14.20
C ASN A 66 -6.39 -3.66 14.12
N VAL A 67 -7.28 -4.38 13.44
CA VAL A 67 -7.15 -5.81 13.18
C VAL A 67 -6.73 -6.10 11.74
N TRP A 68 -7.01 -5.18 10.81
CA TRP A 68 -6.54 -5.20 9.44
C TRP A 68 -6.69 -3.82 8.79
N SER A 69 -6.04 -3.62 7.65
CA SER A 69 -6.10 -2.39 6.85
C SER A 69 -6.11 -2.69 5.36
N PHE A 70 -6.67 -1.75 4.59
CA PHE A 70 -6.81 -1.83 3.14
C PHE A 70 -6.29 -0.56 2.51
N HIS A 71 -5.42 -0.70 1.53
CA HIS A 71 -5.02 0.39 0.65
C HIS A 71 -6.11 0.57 -0.43
N ILE A 72 -6.73 1.72 -0.45
CA ILE A 72 -7.71 2.12 -1.46
C ILE A 72 -7.00 3.03 -2.44
N TRP A 73 -6.90 2.60 -3.69
CA TRP A 73 -6.23 3.33 -4.74
C TRP A 73 -7.22 3.66 -5.86
N VAL A 74 -7.50 4.94 -6.03
CA VAL A 74 -8.43 5.45 -7.06
C VAL A 74 -7.61 6.05 -8.20
N THR A 75 -7.60 5.37 -9.33
CA THR A 75 -6.88 5.77 -10.53
C THR A 75 -7.48 5.11 -11.76
N GLU A 76 -7.10 5.58 -12.94
CA GLU A 76 -7.23 4.83 -14.18
C GLU A 76 -5.95 4.03 -14.37
N ALA A 77 -6.06 2.75 -14.54
CA ALA A 77 -4.91 1.89 -14.74
C ALA A 77 -5.11 1.02 -15.99
N SER A 78 -4.03 0.75 -16.68
CA SER A 78 -3.97 -0.22 -17.77
C SER A 78 -2.76 -1.12 -17.59
N ASP A 79 -2.79 -2.25 -18.30
CA ASP A 79 -1.69 -3.19 -18.29
C ASP A 79 -0.67 -2.82 -19.37
N LEU A 80 0.59 -3.03 -19.06
CA LEU A 80 1.66 -3.08 -20.04
C LEU A 80 2.10 -4.52 -20.22
N THR A 81 2.20 -4.94 -21.47
CA THR A 81 2.86 -6.20 -21.81
C THR A 81 4.25 -5.87 -22.35
N TYR A 82 5.28 -6.44 -21.78
CA TYR A 82 6.60 -6.37 -22.33
C TYR A 82 7.21 -7.77 -22.49
N ILE A 83 8.07 -7.91 -23.45
CA ILE A 83 8.77 -9.15 -23.74
C ILE A 83 10.22 -9.00 -23.30
N ASN A 84 10.64 -9.85 -22.38
CA ASN A 84 12.05 -10.06 -22.10
C ASN A 84 12.51 -11.23 -22.96
N GLU A 85 13.45 -10.99 -23.86
CA GLU A 85 13.90 -11.99 -24.85
C GLU A 85 14.43 -13.29 -24.21
N GLU A 86 15.02 -13.18 -23.02
CA GLU A 86 15.59 -14.32 -22.32
C GLU A 86 14.59 -15.03 -21.37
N ARG A 87 13.58 -14.29 -20.90
CA ARG A 87 12.73 -14.73 -19.78
C ARG A 87 11.25 -14.82 -20.12
N GLY A 88 10.83 -14.30 -21.26
CA GLY A 88 9.47 -14.41 -21.76
C GLY A 88 8.63 -13.13 -21.63
N THR A 89 7.34 -13.31 -21.78
CA THR A 89 6.38 -12.19 -21.77
C THR A 89 5.90 -11.92 -20.36
N PHE A 90 5.92 -10.66 -19.95
CA PHE A 90 5.43 -10.18 -18.66
C PHE A 90 4.30 -9.19 -18.85
N LYS A 91 3.28 -9.33 -18.01
CA LYS A 91 2.19 -8.37 -17.88
C LYS A 91 2.42 -7.57 -16.60
N MET A 92 2.58 -6.25 -16.75
CA MET A 92 2.87 -5.35 -15.66
C MET A 92 1.82 -4.24 -15.58
N MET A 93 1.68 -3.65 -14.41
CA MET A 93 0.93 -2.41 -14.29
C MET A 93 1.67 -1.28 -15.02
N ASP A 94 0.92 -0.35 -15.60
CA ASP A 94 1.48 0.80 -16.33
C ASP A 94 2.10 1.86 -15.40
N ARG A 95 1.99 1.68 -14.09
CA ARG A 95 2.41 2.66 -13.08
C ARG A 95 2.81 2.02 -11.74
N ASN A 96 3.51 2.78 -10.92
CA ASN A 96 3.84 2.40 -9.55
C ASN A 96 2.58 2.31 -8.68
N LEU A 97 2.62 1.49 -7.64
CA LEU A 97 1.54 1.39 -6.65
C LEU A 97 1.22 2.77 -6.07
N GLY A 98 -0.05 3.13 -6.09
CA GLY A 98 -0.53 4.41 -5.60
C GLY A 98 -0.32 5.60 -6.55
N ALA A 99 0.28 5.41 -7.73
CA ALA A 99 0.46 6.48 -8.69
C ALA A 99 -0.86 6.89 -9.35
N THR A 100 -1.08 8.18 -9.52
CA THR A 100 -2.26 8.75 -10.18
C THR A 100 -1.96 9.33 -11.56
N SER A 101 -0.70 9.21 -12.00
CA SER A 101 -0.21 9.62 -13.33
C SER A 101 0.76 8.58 -13.87
N VAL A 102 0.95 8.56 -15.19
CA VAL A 102 2.00 7.80 -15.90
C VAL A 102 3.00 8.73 -16.59
N THR A 103 2.81 10.04 -16.46
CA THR A 103 3.66 11.03 -17.14
C THR A 103 5.06 11.04 -16.53
N PRO A 104 6.12 10.85 -17.32
CA PRO A 104 7.49 10.93 -16.83
C PRO A 104 7.78 12.27 -16.15
N LYS A 105 8.51 12.24 -15.03
CA LYS A 105 8.87 13.41 -14.19
C LYS A 105 7.68 14.08 -13.46
N ASP A 106 6.46 13.61 -13.67
CA ASP A 106 5.34 14.02 -12.83
C ASP A 106 5.45 13.36 -11.45
N GLN A 107 5.38 14.16 -10.39
CA GLN A 107 5.43 13.65 -9.02
C GLN A 107 4.30 12.64 -8.72
N ASN A 108 3.16 12.79 -9.38
CA ASN A 108 2.02 11.88 -9.25
C ASN A 108 2.28 10.49 -9.86
N ALA A 109 3.36 10.31 -10.62
CA ALA A 109 3.82 9.02 -11.13
C ALA A 109 4.70 8.24 -10.14
N TYR A 110 5.13 8.84 -9.03
CA TYR A 110 6.01 8.16 -8.06
C TYR A 110 5.27 7.14 -7.18
N GLY A 111 3.96 7.30 -7.01
CA GLY A 111 3.14 6.42 -6.18
C GLY A 111 3.34 6.66 -4.67
N VAL A 112 3.04 5.66 -3.88
CA VAL A 112 3.18 5.66 -2.42
C VAL A 112 4.43 4.92 -1.98
N TRP A 113 4.82 5.07 -0.72
CA TRP A 113 6.02 4.41 -0.18
C TRP A 113 5.65 3.16 0.60
N TYR A 114 6.53 2.18 0.55
CA TYR A 114 6.44 0.95 1.34
C TYR A 114 7.75 0.69 2.08
N GLN A 115 7.65 0.10 3.24
CA GLN A 115 8.76 -0.64 3.83
C GLN A 115 8.70 -2.08 3.32
N TRP A 116 9.83 -2.62 2.91
CA TRP A 116 9.91 -3.95 2.29
C TRP A 116 9.25 -5.03 3.15
N GLY A 117 8.33 -5.80 2.57
CA GLY A 117 7.58 -6.85 3.27
C GLY A 117 6.28 -6.37 3.93
N ARG A 118 6.04 -5.07 4.08
CA ARG A 118 4.79 -4.55 4.63
C ARG A 118 3.71 -4.43 3.57
N LYS A 119 2.49 -4.72 3.96
CA LYS A 119 1.31 -4.61 3.07
C LYS A 119 0.77 -3.18 2.94
N ASP A 120 1.05 -2.32 3.92
CA ASP A 120 0.47 -1.00 4.03
C ASP A 120 1.43 0.08 3.53
N PRO A 121 0.93 1.00 2.69
CA PRO A 121 1.71 2.12 2.18
C PRO A 121 1.76 3.29 3.17
N PHE A 122 2.73 4.16 2.90
CA PHE A 122 2.86 5.48 3.50
C PHE A 122 2.61 6.56 2.45
N PRO A 123 1.91 7.65 2.80
CA PRO A 123 1.68 8.75 1.89
C PRO A 123 3.00 9.49 1.60
N ARG A 124 3.07 10.11 0.42
CA ARG A 124 4.20 10.98 0.09
C ARG A 124 4.09 12.31 0.83
N PRO A 125 5.20 12.88 1.31
CA PRO A 125 5.17 14.13 2.09
C PRO A 125 4.83 15.38 1.27
N LEU A 126 4.86 15.32 -0.06
CA LEU A 126 4.62 16.47 -0.94
C LEU A 126 3.15 16.66 -1.35
N ASP A 127 2.30 15.70 -1.02
CA ASP A 127 0.89 15.73 -1.39
C ASP A 127 0.01 16.21 -0.22
N ILE A 128 -1.24 16.53 -0.53
CA ILE A 128 -2.25 16.79 0.50
C ILE A 128 -2.58 15.46 1.17
N VAL A 129 -2.24 15.37 2.44
CA VAL A 129 -2.52 14.19 3.26
C VAL A 129 -3.47 14.57 4.38
N ARG A 130 -4.50 13.75 4.55
CA ARG A 130 -5.54 13.97 5.57
C ARG A 130 -5.58 12.80 6.54
N SER A 131 -5.67 13.07 7.82
CA SER A 131 -5.93 12.08 8.84
C SER A 131 -7.35 12.26 9.41
N SER A 132 -8.12 11.18 9.47
CA SER A 132 -9.43 11.12 10.13
C SER A 132 -10.34 12.36 9.96
N ALA A 133 -10.53 12.85 8.75
CA ALA A 133 -11.33 14.02 8.39
C ALA A 133 -10.68 15.39 8.65
N THR A 134 -9.48 15.48 9.21
CA THR A 134 -8.75 16.73 9.31
C THR A 134 -7.73 16.83 8.20
N THR A 135 -7.75 17.92 7.46
CA THR A 135 -6.72 18.22 6.46
C THR A 135 -5.41 18.53 7.17
N VAL A 136 -4.35 17.84 6.78
CA VAL A 136 -2.99 18.12 7.25
C VAL A 136 -2.16 18.42 6.02
N ASP A 137 -2.02 19.68 5.70
CA ASP A 137 -1.22 20.14 4.56
C ASP A 137 0.25 19.82 4.79
N ASN A 138 0.85 19.07 3.86
CA ASN A 138 2.29 18.78 3.77
C ASN A 138 2.94 18.24 5.05
N LYS A 139 2.18 17.66 5.97
CA LYS A 139 2.72 17.08 7.18
C LYS A 139 3.03 15.62 6.95
N GLU A 140 4.23 15.20 7.35
CA GLU A 140 4.56 13.79 7.45
C GLU A 140 3.63 13.13 8.47
N LEU A 141 2.66 12.34 7.99
CA LEU A 141 1.68 11.65 8.85
C LEU A 141 2.25 10.43 9.56
N THR A 142 3.50 10.12 9.34
CA THR A 142 4.11 8.96 9.94
C THR A 142 4.58 9.28 11.34
N ALA A 143 3.85 8.82 12.33
CA ALA A 143 4.46 8.54 13.61
C ALA A 143 5.59 7.52 13.38
N ASN A 144 6.72 7.74 14.02
CA ASN A 144 7.90 6.92 13.86
C ASN A 144 8.08 6.08 15.12
N ALA A 145 8.42 4.81 14.96
CA ALA A 145 8.84 3.92 16.05
C ALA A 145 10.24 3.40 15.75
N THR A 146 10.98 3.04 16.80
CA THR A 146 12.28 2.39 16.65
C THR A 146 12.10 0.87 16.76
N THR A 147 12.77 0.11 15.91
CA THR A 147 12.74 -1.35 15.93
C THR A 147 13.11 -1.90 17.30
N SER A 148 12.31 -2.82 17.78
CA SER A 148 12.53 -3.62 19.00
C SER A 148 11.95 -5.02 18.76
N ALA A 149 12.10 -5.91 19.74
CA ALA A 149 11.53 -7.26 19.66
C ALA A 149 9.99 -7.26 19.46
N GLU A 150 9.30 -6.23 19.95
CA GLU A 150 7.84 -6.09 19.79
C GLU A 150 7.49 -5.28 18.53
N VAL A 151 8.11 -4.10 18.37
CA VAL A 151 7.82 -3.15 17.30
C VAL A 151 8.19 -3.70 15.92
N GLY A 152 9.28 -4.46 15.81
CA GLY A 152 9.75 -5.06 14.56
C GLY A 152 9.00 -6.33 14.15
N THR A 153 7.74 -6.51 14.52
CA THR A 153 6.96 -7.72 14.19
C THR A 153 5.85 -7.44 13.17
N VAL A 154 5.47 -8.46 12.41
CA VAL A 154 4.32 -8.38 11.48
C VAL A 154 3.05 -8.02 12.24
N SER A 155 2.83 -8.60 13.42
CA SER A 155 1.66 -8.30 14.26
C SER A 155 1.60 -6.83 14.67
N TYR A 156 2.74 -6.23 15.00
CA TYR A 156 2.80 -4.80 15.30
C TYR A 156 2.42 -3.95 14.08
N THR A 157 2.93 -4.28 12.88
CA THR A 157 2.62 -3.52 11.66
C THR A 157 1.14 -3.63 11.24
N ILE A 158 0.49 -4.77 11.50
CA ILE A 158 -0.96 -4.92 11.28
C ILE A 158 -1.76 -4.00 12.21
N SER A 159 -1.36 -3.94 13.49
CA SER A 159 -2.04 -3.09 14.49
C SER A 159 -1.71 -1.61 14.32
N ASN A 160 -0.57 -1.27 13.72
CA ASN A 160 -0.05 0.07 13.52
C ASN A 160 0.39 0.29 12.07
N PRO A 161 -0.57 0.23 11.12
CA PRO A 161 -0.25 0.24 9.69
C PRO A 161 0.31 1.57 9.19
N ASP A 162 0.01 2.66 9.88
CA ASP A 162 0.44 4.04 9.60
C ASP A 162 1.72 4.46 10.34
N ILE A 163 2.30 3.58 11.14
CA ILE A 163 3.56 3.84 11.85
C ILE A 163 4.75 3.32 11.05
N ARG A 164 5.68 4.21 10.69
CA ARG A 164 6.95 3.85 10.07
C ARG A 164 7.95 3.39 11.13
N ILE A 165 8.61 2.26 10.90
CA ILE A 165 9.55 1.67 11.84
C ILE A 165 10.98 1.97 11.38
N PHE A 166 11.73 2.71 12.16
CA PHE A 166 13.14 3.00 11.91
C PHE A 166 14.04 1.93 12.50
N SER A 167 15.01 1.55 11.70
CA SER A 167 16.10 0.67 12.11
C SER A 167 17.34 1.01 11.30
N ALA A 168 18.51 0.61 11.80
CA ALA A 168 19.74 0.75 11.05
C ALA A 168 19.77 -0.10 9.77
N ASN A 169 19.02 -1.20 9.73
CA ASN A 169 19.06 -2.16 8.63
C ASN A 169 17.68 -2.48 8.03
N ASP A 170 16.75 -2.97 8.85
CA ASP A 170 15.40 -3.34 8.41
C ASP A 170 14.42 -3.06 9.55
N TRP A 171 13.14 -2.83 9.19
CA TRP A 171 12.07 -2.67 10.16
C TRP A 171 11.75 -3.96 10.90
N HIS A 172 11.96 -5.13 10.24
CA HIS A 172 11.69 -6.44 10.81
C HIS A 172 12.81 -6.84 11.77
N ASN A 173 12.46 -7.27 12.99
CA ASN A 173 13.44 -7.57 14.03
C ASN A 173 14.30 -8.81 13.77
N GLU A 174 13.80 -9.75 12.96
CA GLU A 174 14.51 -10.96 12.53
C GLU A 174 15.24 -10.77 11.19
N TRP A 175 15.54 -9.54 10.80
CA TRP A 175 16.10 -9.20 9.50
C TRP A 175 15.12 -9.37 8.34
N ARG A 176 15.56 -9.03 7.13
CA ARG A 176 14.75 -9.02 5.91
C ARG A 176 14.00 -10.34 5.69
N ASN A 177 12.66 -10.29 5.76
CA ASN A 177 11.80 -11.41 5.44
C ASN A 177 11.18 -11.23 4.05
N ASN A 178 11.87 -11.74 3.02
CA ASN A 178 11.40 -11.66 1.65
C ASN A 178 10.12 -12.48 1.41
N GLY A 179 9.87 -13.50 2.21
CA GLY A 179 8.67 -14.33 2.13
C GLY A 179 7.38 -13.57 2.40
N LEU A 180 7.42 -12.42 3.07
CA LEU A 180 6.23 -11.57 3.27
C LEU A 180 5.62 -11.11 1.96
N TRP A 181 6.42 -10.82 0.94
CA TRP A 181 5.92 -10.50 -0.41
C TRP A 181 5.97 -11.69 -1.37
N GLY A 182 6.21 -12.90 -0.86
CA GLY A 182 6.12 -14.12 -1.63
C GLY A 182 7.41 -14.57 -2.31
N ASN A 183 8.53 -13.90 -2.05
CA ASN A 183 9.82 -14.21 -2.65
C ASN A 183 10.83 -14.57 -1.57
N SER A 184 10.84 -15.83 -1.15
CA SER A 184 11.67 -16.29 -0.04
C SER A 184 13.17 -16.33 -0.36
N ASP A 185 13.56 -16.50 -1.62
CA ASP A 185 14.95 -16.62 -2.06
C ASP A 185 15.43 -15.45 -2.96
N GLY A 186 14.51 -14.54 -3.34
CA GLY A 186 14.80 -13.41 -4.23
C GLY A 186 15.01 -13.79 -5.70
N LEU A 187 14.93 -15.06 -6.06
CA LEU A 187 15.32 -15.59 -7.37
C LEU A 187 14.16 -16.25 -8.12
N THR A 188 13.27 -16.91 -7.41
CA THR A 188 12.17 -17.67 -7.98
C THR A 188 10.90 -16.81 -8.12
N LYS A 189 9.99 -17.30 -8.96
CA LYS A 189 8.71 -16.64 -9.20
C LYS A 189 7.98 -16.37 -7.88
N ASN A 190 7.58 -15.13 -7.67
CA ASN A 190 6.78 -14.74 -6.51
C ASN A 190 5.45 -15.47 -6.48
N VAL A 191 5.13 -15.98 -5.30
CA VAL A 191 3.78 -16.46 -4.95
C VAL A 191 3.15 -15.38 -4.08
N LYS A 192 2.12 -14.71 -4.59
CA LYS A 192 1.43 -13.64 -3.87
C LYS A 192 0.97 -14.09 -2.50
N THR A 193 1.35 -13.35 -1.47
CA THR A 193 0.86 -13.52 -0.10
C THR A 193 -0.19 -12.47 0.24
N VAL A 194 -0.81 -12.57 1.43
CA VAL A 194 -1.73 -11.54 1.95
C VAL A 194 -1.03 -10.22 2.31
N TYR A 195 0.30 -10.23 2.38
CA TYR A 195 1.13 -9.04 2.65
C TYR A 195 1.66 -8.39 1.37
N ASP A 196 1.54 -9.05 0.22
CA ASP A 196 1.92 -8.45 -1.06
C ASP A 196 0.97 -7.28 -1.39
N PRO A 197 1.50 -6.06 -1.55
CA PRO A 197 0.68 -4.85 -1.71
C PRO A 197 0.05 -4.68 -3.08
N CYS A 198 0.44 -5.51 -4.06
CA CYS A 198 -0.10 -5.40 -5.41
C CYS A 198 -1.59 -5.75 -5.47
N PRO A 199 -2.36 -5.16 -6.38
CA PRO A 199 -3.75 -5.53 -6.61
C PRO A 199 -3.92 -7.00 -6.98
N GLU A 200 -5.15 -7.48 -6.93
CA GLU A 200 -5.49 -8.83 -7.40
C GLU A 200 -5.02 -9.03 -8.86
N GLY A 201 -4.47 -10.19 -9.14
CA GLY A 201 -3.88 -10.52 -10.45
C GLY A 201 -2.42 -10.09 -10.63
N TYR A 202 -1.88 -9.32 -9.70
CA TYR A 202 -0.47 -8.88 -9.70
C TYR A 202 0.24 -9.29 -8.42
N CYS A 203 1.55 -9.38 -8.49
CA CYS A 203 2.44 -9.56 -7.35
C CYS A 203 3.68 -8.67 -7.49
N VAL A 204 4.39 -8.47 -6.40
CA VAL A 204 5.72 -7.83 -6.46
C VAL A 204 6.60 -8.67 -7.38
N PRO A 205 7.23 -8.08 -8.42
CA PRO A 205 7.99 -8.84 -9.40
C PRO A 205 9.25 -9.45 -8.79
N ASP A 206 9.60 -10.63 -9.28
CA ASP A 206 10.92 -11.22 -9.03
C ASP A 206 11.99 -10.54 -9.91
N GLN A 207 13.26 -10.86 -9.65
CA GLN A 207 14.36 -10.26 -10.40
C GLN A 207 14.37 -10.62 -11.89
N ASN A 208 13.75 -11.74 -12.29
CA ASN A 208 13.73 -12.18 -13.68
C ASN A 208 12.97 -11.19 -14.58
N CYS A 209 12.00 -10.47 -14.01
CA CYS A 209 11.29 -9.42 -14.74
C CYS A 209 12.21 -8.30 -15.23
N TYR A 210 13.32 -8.06 -14.53
CA TYR A 210 14.26 -6.95 -14.81
C TYR A 210 15.60 -7.41 -15.41
N GLN A 211 15.82 -8.71 -15.58
CA GLN A 211 17.05 -9.19 -16.23
C GLN A 211 17.11 -8.70 -17.68
N GLY A 212 18.27 -8.26 -18.09
CA GLY A 212 18.49 -7.70 -19.43
C GLY A 212 18.22 -6.20 -19.57
N PHE A 213 17.65 -5.54 -18.53
CA PHE A 213 17.59 -4.07 -18.53
C PHE A 213 18.99 -3.49 -18.36
N THR A 214 19.44 -2.76 -19.37
CA THR A 214 20.66 -1.98 -19.29
C THR A 214 20.32 -0.52 -19.05
N PHE A 215 20.92 0.08 -18.03
CA PHE A 215 20.84 1.54 -17.85
C PHE A 215 21.82 2.21 -18.81
N THR A 216 21.34 2.76 -19.91
CA THR A 216 22.10 3.77 -20.63
C THR A 216 22.15 5.03 -19.77
N SER A 217 23.37 5.55 -19.58
CA SER A 217 23.72 6.65 -18.67
C SER A 217 22.66 7.75 -18.54
N LYS A 218 22.49 8.23 -17.31
CA LYS A 218 21.76 9.47 -17.02
C LYS A 218 22.30 10.60 -17.88
N THR A 219 21.56 11.05 -18.86
CA THR A 219 21.73 12.38 -19.47
C THR A 219 20.99 13.41 -18.64
#